data_f6be58207e1dd33ba68cfe62ff03d62d
#
_entry.id   f6be58207e1dd33ba68cfe62ff03d62d
#
_cell.length_a   1.000
_cell.length_b   1.000
_cell.length_c   1.000
_cell.angle_alpha   90.00
_cell.angle_beta   90.00
_cell.angle_gamma   90.00
#
_symmetry.space_group_name_H-M   'P 1'
#
loop_
_entity.id
_entity.type
_entity.pdbx_description
1 polymer ?
#
loop_
_entity_poly.entity_id
_entity_poly.type
_entity_poly.pdbx_seq_one_letter_code
_entity_poly.pdbx_strand_id
1 'polypeptide(L)'
;MPNHPTNHSKTPDCLAVSVILRTFAATKIKEVIRIEKRYTSLLADSGVNRILLAAWVTLMLLMPTSCNTAEEEIFMPFEQTFREAEGARLSGRYEEAIRLYKTLLNDCTASEHARHEKVRKLLPKVMVQLLNTYQSQGRPEECVAFFNSLRSEANGQKGKEEKVLGTLFRRDVYVLLSYAMSRTEEEDSAAKVMDDALQMTLAYPTHDRLLRDYSYAAAVYYCVPEQHDKVLEYGNKALEELQHCEVKSNGQWLMSIMGKLYMAAGDVSHAIELYHKGYGIAEMGGDTIGMTNAQNMYTDFLLKWNLREEAERSAEKAFQLMSHSTTSNPMLKTQILVNRARVLLDKGQTAETLKTLESARAACRDLPYNSGPSDIDLLTGMALLAKDGKPSQADCAKGMDMLRKVSRGATFLLRAKAYYEMAKVKKNLGQDIEAELDSMYAVLHASEPPTVLEDAYSFAVSHYLAQHNSVKMEQYAEALDLQKTAEEKEGKLTMVTQALVQMEQERHKANLENKKKAMRITRMIHLGAIALLVTLTVGISVFLLRSHRKRRRRNLR
;
A
#
# COMPACT_ATOMS: atom_id res chain seq x y z
N MET A 1 -20.54 -1.90 -75.74
CA MET A 1 -19.29 -1.24 -75.32
C MET A 1 -19.61 -0.30 -74.20
N PRO A 2 -19.19 -0.61 -72.96
CA PRO A 2 -18.86 0.45 -72.01
C PRO A 2 -17.50 0.20 -71.34
N ASN A 3 -16.86 1.34 -71.06
CA ASN A 3 -15.53 1.50 -70.49
C ASN A 3 -15.35 0.96 -69.10
N HIS A 4 -14.28 0.19 -68.85
CA HIS A 4 -13.71 -0.09 -67.54
C HIS A 4 -12.89 1.11 -67.08
N PRO A 5 -13.00 1.51 -65.77
CA PRO A 5 -12.00 2.35 -65.13
C PRO A 5 -10.96 1.46 -64.43
N THR A 6 -9.72 1.71 -64.77
CA THR A 6 -8.52 1.15 -64.17
C THR A 6 -8.37 1.58 -62.70
N ASN A 7 -8.30 0.58 -61.83
CA ASN A 7 -8.02 0.74 -60.40
C ASN A 7 -6.52 0.98 -60.19
N HIS A 8 -6.12 2.21 -59.92
CA HIS A 8 -4.79 2.53 -59.40
C HIS A 8 -4.75 2.20 -57.89
N SER A 9 -4.09 1.09 -57.53
CA SER A 9 -3.67 0.80 -56.19
C SER A 9 -2.68 1.88 -55.71
N LYS A 10 -3.13 2.74 -54.81
CA LYS A 10 -2.25 3.64 -54.05
C LYS A 10 -1.42 2.81 -53.08
N THR A 11 -0.13 2.70 -53.34
CA THR A 11 0.88 2.27 -52.35
C THR A 11 0.83 3.23 -51.16
N PRO A 12 0.84 2.73 -49.91
CA PRO A 12 0.87 3.60 -48.76
C PRO A 12 2.19 4.39 -48.72
N ASP A 13 2.03 5.67 -48.47
CA ASP A 13 3.07 6.69 -48.53
C ASP A 13 4.32 6.31 -47.75
N CYS A 14 5.43 6.08 -48.44
CA CYS A 14 6.77 5.97 -47.84
C CYS A 14 7.15 7.19 -46.97
N LEU A 15 6.47 8.30 -47.11
CA LEU A 15 6.63 9.49 -46.27
C LEU A 15 6.11 9.28 -44.84
N ALA A 16 4.97 8.61 -44.68
CA ALA A 16 4.40 8.32 -43.34
C ALA A 16 5.29 7.39 -42.51
N VAL A 17 5.83 6.35 -43.16
CA VAL A 17 6.79 5.44 -42.54
C VAL A 17 8.09 6.16 -42.16
N SER A 18 8.59 7.05 -43.00
CA SER A 18 9.78 7.86 -42.72
C SER A 18 9.59 8.85 -41.57
N VAL A 19 8.39 9.43 -41.42
CA VAL A 19 8.06 10.34 -40.31
C VAL A 19 7.94 9.56 -39.00
N ILE A 20 7.30 8.38 -38.99
CA ILE A 20 7.18 7.51 -37.81
C ILE A 20 8.56 7.02 -37.35
N LEU A 21 9.41 6.59 -38.29
CA LEU A 21 10.79 6.17 -37.97
C LEU A 21 11.64 7.32 -37.41
N ARG A 22 11.49 8.54 -37.96
CA ARG A 22 12.19 9.73 -37.41
C ARG A 22 11.68 10.12 -36.03
N THR A 23 10.38 10.03 -35.78
CA THR A 23 9.79 10.32 -34.46
C THR A 23 10.19 9.29 -33.42
N PHE A 24 10.23 8.01 -33.78
CA PHE A 24 10.68 6.91 -32.90
C PHE A 24 12.18 7.00 -32.58
N ALA A 25 13.01 7.30 -33.60
CA ALA A 25 14.44 7.54 -33.41
C ALA A 25 14.68 8.78 -32.52
N ALA A 26 13.92 9.86 -32.72
CA ALA A 26 14.03 11.07 -31.90
C ALA A 26 13.60 10.83 -30.45
N THR A 27 12.61 9.98 -30.21
CA THR A 27 12.15 9.60 -28.85
C THR A 27 13.19 8.74 -28.15
N LYS A 28 13.76 7.73 -28.84
CA LYS A 28 14.86 6.92 -28.30
C LYS A 28 16.11 7.76 -28.03
N ILE A 29 16.46 8.69 -28.92
CA ILE A 29 17.59 9.61 -28.72
C ILE A 29 17.34 10.53 -27.50
N LYS A 30 16.12 11.03 -27.29
CA LYS A 30 15.78 11.81 -26.09
C LYS A 30 15.85 11.00 -24.80
N GLU A 31 15.48 9.74 -24.83
CA GLU A 31 15.57 8.82 -23.69
C GLU A 31 17.03 8.47 -23.36
N VAL A 32 17.85 8.22 -24.37
CA VAL A 32 19.29 8.00 -24.22
C VAL A 32 20.00 9.26 -23.68
N ILE A 33 19.65 10.46 -24.19
CA ILE A 33 20.18 11.74 -23.68
C ILE A 33 19.73 12.00 -22.23
N ARG A 34 18.51 11.55 -21.86
CA ARG A 34 17.98 11.66 -20.49
C ARG A 34 18.70 10.71 -19.53
N ILE A 35 19.04 9.51 -19.99
CA ILE A 35 19.85 8.52 -19.28
C ILE A 35 21.29 9.04 -19.18
N GLU A 36 21.86 9.53 -20.26
CA GLU A 36 23.20 10.13 -20.29
C GLU A 36 23.31 11.30 -19.31
N LYS A 37 22.35 12.25 -19.28
CA LYS A 37 22.33 13.34 -18.33
C LYS A 37 22.21 12.90 -16.87
N ARG A 38 21.51 11.78 -16.60
CA ARG A 38 21.38 11.22 -15.26
C ARG A 38 22.64 10.50 -14.78
N TYR A 39 23.36 9.84 -15.70
CA TYR A 39 24.60 9.11 -15.38
C TYR A 39 25.86 9.98 -15.44
N THR A 40 25.90 11.03 -16.26
CA THR A 40 27.02 11.99 -16.29
C THR A 40 27.10 12.84 -15.02
N SER A 41 25.99 13.08 -14.32
CA SER A 41 26.01 13.71 -13.00
C SER A 41 26.56 12.82 -11.88
N LEU A 42 26.55 11.49 -12.10
CA LEU A 42 27.02 10.48 -11.14
C LEU A 42 28.47 10.00 -11.42
N LEU A 43 29.00 10.25 -12.62
CA LEU A 43 30.27 9.67 -13.11
C LEU A 43 31.25 10.71 -13.68
N ALA A 44 31.29 11.90 -13.10
CA ALA A 44 31.96 13.07 -13.68
C ALA A 44 33.50 12.98 -13.87
N ASP A 45 34.18 11.87 -13.51
CA ASP A 45 35.65 11.92 -13.36
C ASP A 45 36.52 10.86 -14.04
N SER A 46 36.04 10.08 -15.02
CA SER A 46 37.00 9.22 -15.76
C SER A 46 36.69 9.06 -17.25
N GLY A 47 37.69 9.35 -18.09
CA GLY A 47 37.63 9.21 -19.56
C GLY A 47 37.34 7.78 -20.06
N VAL A 48 37.54 6.75 -19.24
CA VAL A 48 37.22 5.33 -19.52
C VAL A 48 35.71 5.10 -19.62
N ASN A 49 34.93 5.81 -18.81
CA ASN A 49 33.47 5.68 -18.80
C ASN A 49 32.81 6.24 -20.07
N ARG A 50 33.43 7.26 -20.72
CA ARG A 50 32.93 7.80 -21.99
C ARG A 50 33.09 6.80 -23.15
N ILE A 51 34.15 6.03 -23.16
CA ILE A 51 34.39 5.00 -24.17
C ILE A 51 33.45 3.82 -24.00
N LEU A 52 33.23 3.40 -22.75
CA LEU A 52 32.27 2.32 -22.42
C LEU A 52 30.82 2.76 -22.70
N LEU A 53 30.48 4.01 -22.41
CA LEU A 53 29.15 4.56 -22.74
C LEU A 53 28.95 4.68 -24.24
N ALA A 54 29.96 5.15 -25.00
CA ALA A 54 29.92 5.21 -26.46
C ALA A 54 29.81 3.81 -27.07
N ALA A 55 30.54 2.83 -26.55
CA ALA A 55 30.46 1.42 -26.99
C ALA A 55 29.07 0.83 -26.70
N TRP A 56 28.48 1.15 -25.52
CA TRP A 56 27.15 0.68 -25.13
C TRP A 56 26.03 1.33 -25.98
N VAL A 57 26.14 2.63 -26.26
CA VAL A 57 25.22 3.36 -27.15
C VAL A 57 25.32 2.82 -28.58
N THR A 58 26.54 2.53 -29.05
CA THR A 58 26.75 1.93 -30.38
C THR A 58 26.18 0.51 -30.45
N LEU A 59 26.33 -0.29 -29.38
CA LEU A 59 25.73 -1.64 -29.26
C LEU A 59 24.20 -1.57 -29.24
N MET A 60 23.62 -0.59 -28.55
CA MET A 60 22.16 -0.34 -28.53
C MET A 60 21.62 0.11 -29.88
N LEU A 61 22.40 0.89 -30.65
CA LEU A 61 22.04 1.35 -32.00
C LEU A 61 22.19 0.25 -33.05
N LEU A 62 23.06 -0.75 -32.80
CA LEU A 62 23.27 -1.91 -33.67
C LEU A 62 22.35 -3.09 -33.35
N MET A 63 21.56 -3.04 -32.26
CA MET A 63 20.53 -4.04 -32.03
C MET A 63 19.49 -3.94 -33.17
N PRO A 64 19.22 -5.05 -33.87
CA PRO A 64 18.22 -5.02 -34.93
C PRO A 64 16.88 -4.54 -34.32
N THR A 65 16.31 -3.50 -34.91
CA THR A 65 14.90 -3.14 -34.68
C THR A 65 14.11 -4.39 -35.02
N SER A 66 13.61 -5.11 -33.99
CA SER A 66 12.78 -6.29 -34.23
C SER A 66 11.68 -5.86 -35.18
N CYS A 67 11.57 -6.54 -36.32
CA CYS A 67 10.43 -6.37 -37.22
C CYS A 67 9.18 -6.55 -36.39
N ASN A 68 8.39 -5.50 -36.22
CA ASN A 68 7.06 -5.61 -35.63
C ASN A 68 6.30 -6.61 -36.51
N THR A 69 5.98 -7.75 -35.93
CA THR A 69 5.07 -8.69 -36.60
C THR A 69 3.67 -8.07 -36.63
N ALA A 70 2.83 -8.45 -37.57
CA ALA A 70 1.44 -7.98 -37.64
C ALA A 70 0.67 -8.17 -36.33
N GLU A 71 1.06 -9.17 -35.52
CA GLU A 71 0.54 -9.39 -34.17
C GLU A 71 0.95 -8.29 -33.16
N GLU A 72 2.12 -7.68 -33.33
CA GLU A 72 2.56 -6.58 -32.48
C GLU A 72 1.79 -5.29 -32.80
N GLU A 73 1.51 -5.02 -34.08
CA GLU A 73 0.70 -3.87 -34.48
C GLU A 73 -0.73 -3.95 -33.92
N ILE A 74 -1.32 -5.14 -33.92
CA ILE A 74 -2.65 -5.38 -33.32
C ILE A 74 -2.62 -5.26 -31.79
N PHE A 75 -1.55 -5.71 -31.13
CA PHE A 75 -1.44 -5.70 -29.67
C PHE A 75 -1.11 -4.33 -29.07
N MET A 76 -0.37 -3.49 -29.80
CA MET A 76 0.10 -2.19 -29.30
C MET A 76 -0.99 -1.27 -28.72
N PRO A 77 -2.18 -1.11 -29.32
CA PRO A 77 -3.23 -0.28 -28.77
C PRO A 77 -3.72 -0.78 -27.40
N PHE A 78 -3.85 -2.10 -27.23
CA PHE A 78 -4.26 -2.72 -25.96
C PHE A 78 -3.22 -2.51 -24.88
N GLU A 79 -1.94 -2.67 -25.21
CA GLU A 79 -0.84 -2.43 -24.27
C GLU A 79 -0.76 -0.96 -23.86
N GLN A 80 -0.98 -0.05 -24.80
CA GLN A 80 -0.99 1.38 -24.51
C GLN A 80 -2.14 1.75 -23.57
N THR A 81 -3.36 1.30 -23.84
CA THR A 81 -4.52 1.53 -22.96
C THR A 81 -4.29 0.93 -21.57
N PHE A 82 -3.67 -0.26 -21.49
CA PHE A 82 -3.30 -0.85 -20.22
C PHE A 82 -2.31 0.02 -19.43
N ARG A 83 -1.27 0.55 -20.08
CA ARG A 83 -0.30 1.45 -19.45
C ARG A 83 -0.92 2.77 -19.01
N GLU A 84 -1.85 3.31 -19.77
CA GLU A 84 -2.62 4.52 -19.41
C GLU A 84 -3.49 4.25 -18.18
N ALA A 85 -4.19 3.12 -18.13
CA ALA A 85 -4.98 2.69 -16.98
C ALA A 85 -4.10 2.51 -15.72
N GLU A 86 -2.93 1.86 -15.86
CA GLU A 86 -1.95 1.73 -14.77
C GLU A 86 -1.44 3.11 -14.30
N GLY A 87 -1.13 4.00 -15.23
CA GLY A 87 -0.72 5.37 -14.92
C GLY A 87 -1.80 6.15 -14.16
N ALA A 88 -3.06 6.01 -14.55
CA ALA A 88 -4.20 6.60 -13.85
C ALA A 88 -4.34 6.01 -12.44
N ARG A 89 -4.27 4.68 -12.30
CA ARG A 89 -4.35 3.98 -11.01
C ARG A 89 -3.24 4.42 -10.05
N LEU A 90 -1.99 4.43 -10.51
CA LEU A 90 -0.83 4.83 -9.73
C LEU A 90 -0.87 6.31 -9.33
N SER A 91 -1.55 7.15 -10.11
CA SER A 91 -1.76 8.57 -9.82
C SER A 91 -2.98 8.83 -8.93
N GLY A 92 -3.69 7.78 -8.46
CA GLY A 92 -4.90 7.90 -7.65
C GLY A 92 -6.16 8.32 -8.42
N ARG A 93 -6.11 8.38 -9.76
CA ARG A 93 -7.27 8.67 -10.62
C ARG A 93 -8.06 7.38 -10.87
N TYR A 94 -8.62 6.83 -9.80
CA TYR A 94 -9.21 5.49 -9.81
C TYR A 94 -10.43 5.36 -10.73
N GLU A 95 -11.31 6.37 -10.80
CA GLU A 95 -12.47 6.34 -11.71
C GLU A 95 -12.04 6.25 -13.18
N GLU A 96 -11.01 7.00 -13.56
CA GLU A 96 -10.45 6.95 -14.90
C GLU A 96 -9.81 5.59 -15.17
N ALA A 97 -9.06 5.05 -14.21
CA ALA A 97 -8.45 3.72 -14.31
C ALA A 97 -9.51 2.63 -14.48
N ILE A 98 -10.58 2.63 -13.67
CA ILE A 98 -11.70 1.68 -13.77
C ILE A 98 -12.36 1.76 -15.15
N ARG A 99 -12.62 2.96 -15.64
CA ARG A 99 -13.20 3.16 -16.97
C ARG A 99 -12.31 2.59 -18.07
N LEU A 100 -11.01 2.88 -18.02
CA LEU A 100 -10.04 2.38 -19.01
C LEU A 100 -9.89 0.85 -18.95
N TYR A 101 -9.83 0.25 -17.75
CA TYR A 101 -9.78 -1.20 -17.62
C TYR A 101 -11.06 -1.89 -18.11
N LYS A 102 -12.24 -1.32 -17.85
CA LYS A 102 -13.52 -1.85 -18.37
C LYS A 102 -13.58 -1.79 -19.89
N THR A 103 -13.20 -0.66 -20.48
CA THR A 103 -13.11 -0.51 -21.94
C THR A 103 -12.14 -1.54 -22.50
N LEU A 104 -10.94 -1.64 -21.93
CA LEU A 104 -9.93 -2.61 -22.38
C LEU A 104 -10.40 -4.06 -22.23
N LEU A 105 -11.13 -4.39 -21.16
CA LEU A 105 -11.70 -5.73 -20.95
C LEU A 105 -12.71 -6.07 -22.06
N ASN A 106 -13.61 -5.14 -22.38
CA ASN A 106 -14.59 -5.31 -23.45
C ASN A 106 -13.91 -5.47 -24.82
N ASP A 107 -12.93 -4.61 -25.13
CA ASP A 107 -12.20 -4.68 -26.40
C ASP A 107 -11.41 -5.98 -26.54
N CYS A 108 -10.77 -6.45 -25.47
CA CYS A 108 -10.03 -7.71 -25.44
C CYS A 108 -10.94 -8.94 -25.55
N THR A 109 -12.19 -8.87 -25.07
CA THR A 109 -13.15 -9.98 -25.14
C THR A 109 -13.90 -10.04 -26.46
N ALA A 110 -13.90 -8.96 -27.27
CA ALA A 110 -14.49 -8.97 -28.60
C ALA A 110 -13.93 -10.12 -29.45
N SER A 111 -14.81 -10.82 -30.17
CA SER A 111 -14.52 -12.12 -30.81
C SER A 111 -13.36 -12.11 -31.82
N GLU A 112 -13.07 -10.98 -32.43
CA GLU A 112 -11.96 -10.80 -33.36
C GLU A 112 -10.61 -10.65 -32.66
N HIS A 113 -10.56 -9.95 -31.52
CA HIS A 113 -9.31 -9.67 -30.78
C HIS A 113 -8.94 -10.79 -29.82
N ALA A 114 -9.93 -11.51 -29.28
CA ALA A 114 -9.73 -12.64 -28.40
C ALA A 114 -8.98 -13.83 -29.04
N ARG A 115 -8.84 -13.85 -30.38
CA ARG A 115 -8.06 -14.87 -31.12
C ARG A 115 -6.55 -14.68 -30.96
N HIS A 116 -6.09 -13.43 -30.70
CA HIS A 116 -4.68 -13.13 -30.59
C HIS A 116 -4.12 -13.56 -29.24
N GLU A 117 -3.04 -14.33 -29.26
CA GLU A 117 -2.46 -14.91 -28.04
C GLU A 117 -2.00 -13.85 -27.05
N LYS A 118 -1.38 -12.74 -27.52
CA LYS A 118 -0.92 -11.65 -26.67
C LYS A 118 -2.08 -10.92 -25.99
N VAL A 119 -3.19 -10.67 -26.70
CA VAL A 119 -4.41 -10.06 -26.15
C VAL A 119 -5.02 -10.98 -25.08
N ARG A 120 -5.13 -12.28 -25.38
CA ARG A 120 -5.66 -13.27 -24.45
C ARG A 120 -4.83 -13.40 -23.16
N LYS A 121 -3.48 -13.24 -23.26
CA LYS A 121 -2.58 -13.21 -22.09
C LYS A 121 -2.71 -11.91 -21.26
N LEU A 122 -3.18 -10.83 -21.87
CA LEU A 122 -3.40 -9.55 -21.19
C LEU A 122 -4.68 -9.56 -20.33
N LEU A 123 -5.73 -10.26 -20.77
CA LEU A 123 -7.03 -10.32 -20.12
C LEU A 123 -6.99 -10.57 -18.61
N PRO A 124 -6.32 -11.63 -18.10
CA PRO A 124 -6.26 -11.86 -16.65
C PRO A 124 -5.56 -10.74 -15.90
N LYS A 125 -4.57 -10.09 -16.52
CA LYS A 125 -3.89 -8.94 -15.90
C LYS A 125 -4.81 -7.74 -15.77
N VAL A 126 -5.59 -7.45 -16.82
CA VAL A 126 -6.60 -6.39 -16.80
C VAL A 126 -7.62 -6.63 -15.68
N MET A 127 -8.14 -7.85 -15.57
CA MET A 127 -9.10 -8.20 -14.54
C MET A 127 -8.53 -8.05 -13.13
N VAL A 128 -7.33 -8.56 -12.89
CA VAL A 128 -6.64 -8.42 -11.60
C VAL A 128 -6.44 -6.94 -11.22
N GLN A 129 -6.01 -6.10 -12.17
CA GLN A 129 -5.78 -4.69 -11.89
C GLN A 129 -7.07 -3.91 -11.69
N LEU A 130 -8.12 -4.27 -12.40
CA LEU A 130 -9.45 -3.69 -12.20
C LEU A 130 -9.98 -3.99 -10.79
N LEU A 131 -9.91 -5.25 -10.35
CA LEU A 131 -10.33 -5.63 -8.99
C LEU A 131 -9.47 -4.94 -7.92
N ASN A 132 -8.15 -4.88 -8.11
CA ASN A 132 -7.24 -4.13 -7.23
C ASN A 132 -7.60 -2.64 -7.17
N THR A 133 -8.05 -2.05 -8.28
CA THR A 133 -8.42 -0.64 -8.34
C THR A 133 -9.69 -0.37 -7.53
N TYR A 134 -10.71 -1.23 -7.63
CA TYR A 134 -11.89 -1.15 -6.78
C TYR A 134 -11.55 -1.24 -5.29
N GLN A 135 -10.67 -2.17 -4.92
CA GLN A 135 -10.25 -2.32 -3.53
C GLN A 135 -9.44 -1.12 -3.03
N SER A 136 -8.55 -0.57 -3.87
CA SER A 136 -7.76 0.63 -3.53
C SER A 136 -8.64 1.86 -3.34
N GLN A 137 -9.78 1.92 -4.03
CA GLN A 137 -10.78 2.97 -3.89
C GLN A 137 -11.73 2.73 -2.69
N GLY A 138 -11.69 1.55 -2.05
CA GLY A 138 -12.57 1.20 -0.94
C GLY A 138 -14.01 0.87 -1.39
N ARG A 139 -14.18 0.23 -2.55
CA ARG A 139 -15.49 -0.15 -3.15
C ARG A 139 -15.61 -1.67 -3.29
N PRO A 140 -15.57 -2.43 -2.19
CA PRO A 140 -15.64 -3.89 -2.26
C PRO A 140 -16.98 -4.38 -2.81
N GLU A 141 -18.11 -3.74 -2.51
CA GLU A 141 -19.43 -4.10 -3.00
C GLU A 141 -19.52 -4.01 -4.53
N GLU A 142 -18.97 -2.95 -5.12
CA GLU A 142 -18.93 -2.79 -6.56
C GLU A 142 -17.98 -3.79 -7.23
N CYS A 143 -16.88 -4.15 -6.55
CA CYS A 143 -15.98 -5.20 -6.99
C CYS A 143 -16.71 -6.54 -7.11
N VAL A 144 -17.47 -6.92 -6.08
CA VAL A 144 -18.26 -8.16 -6.04
C VAL A 144 -19.38 -8.12 -7.08
N ALA A 145 -20.14 -7.03 -7.16
CA ALA A 145 -21.21 -6.87 -8.14
C ALA A 145 -20.71 -6.96 -9.59
N PHE A 146 -19.57 -6.33 -9.88
CA PHE A 146 -18.95 -6.41 -11.21
C PHE A 146 -18.52 -7.84 -11.56
N PHE A 147 -17.88 -8.55 -10.63
CA PHE A 147 -17.50 -9.94 -10.84
C PHE A 147 -18.72 -10.83 -11.09
N ASN A 148 -19.79 -10.69 -10.30
CA ASN A 148 -21.02 -11.47 -10.44
C ASN A 148 -21.72 -11.20 -11.77
N SER A 149 -21.71 -9.96 -12.28
CA SER A 149 -22.27 -9.64 -13.60
C SER A 149 -21.50 -10.35 -14.72
N LEU A 150 -20.18 -10.32 -14.70
CA LEU A 150 -19.34 -11.03 -15.68
C LEU A 150 -19.53 -12.55 -15.64
N ARG A 151 -19.67 -13.12 -14.44
CA ARG A 151 -19.92 -14.55 -14.25
C ARG A 151 -21.29 -14.96 -14.80
N SER A 152 -22.31 -14.12 -14.60
CA SER A 152 -23.65 -14.35 -15.14
C SER A 152 -23.65 -14.29 -16.67
N GLU A 153 -22.94 -13.33 -17.27
CA GLU A 153 -22.76 -13.23 -18.72
C GLU A 153 -22.03 -14.45 -19.28
N ALA A 154 -20.96 -14.91 -18.64
CA ALA A 154 -20.22 -16.10 -19.05
C ALA A 154 -21.07 -17.36 -19.03
N ASN A 155 -21.94 -17.53 -18.02
CA ASN A 155 -22.83 -18.69 -17.90
C ASN A 155 -24.00 -18.65 -18.91
N GLY A 156 -24.37 -17.49 -19.42
CA GLY A 156 -25.43 -17.32 -20.42
C GLY A 156 -24.98 -17.52 -21.87
N GLN A 157 -23.68 -17.50 -22.13
CA GLN A 157 -23.11 -17.60 -23.48
C GLN A 157 -22.61 -19.03 -23.74
N LYS A 158 -23.16 -19.68 -24.80
CA LYS A 158 -22.73 -21.01 -25.24
C LYS A 158 -21.74 -20.90 -26.40
N GLY A 159 -20.50 -21.39 -26.23
CA GLY A 159 -19.55 -21.52 -27.35
C GLY A 159 -18.18 -20.85 -27.17
N LYS A 160 -17.67 -20.17 -28.22
CA LYS A 160 -16.31 -19.58 -28.23
C LYS A 160 -16.12 -18.45 -27.22
N GLU A 161 -17.17 -17.69 -26.93
CA GLU A 161 -17.16 -16.58 -25.96
C GLU A 161 -17.08 -17.10 -24.53
N GLU A 162 -17.72 -18.22 -24.21
CA GLU A 162 -17.58 -18.94 -22.93
C GLU A 162 -16.09 -19.28 -22.65
N LYS A 163 -15.36 -19.71 -23.69
CA LYS A 163 -13.92 -20.02 -23.56
C LYS A 163 -13.07 -18.79 -23.25
N VAL A 164 -13.40 -17.63 -23.81
CA VAL A 164 -12.65 -16.38 -23.62
C VAL A 164 -12.94 -15.81 -22.24
N LEU A 165 -14.20 -15.71 -21.85
CA LEU A 165 -14.62 -15.28 -20.52
C LEU A 165 -14.11 -16.24 -19.43
N GLY A 166 -14.10 -17.55 -19.70
CA GLY A 166 -13.52 -18.56 -18.80
C GLY A 166 -12.04 -18.34 -18.49
N THR A 167 -11.29 -17.65 -19.37
CA THR A 167 -9.89 -17.31 -19.08
C THR A 167 -9.73 -16.19 -18.04
N LEU A 168 -10.79 -15.42 -17.76
CA LEU A 168 -10.80 -14.39 -16.74
C LEU A 168 -10.90 -14.96 -15.32
N PHE A 169 -11.57 -16.10 -15.17
CA PHE A 169 -11.82 -16.74 -13.89
C PHE A 169 -10.63 -17.61 -13.46
N ARG A 170 -9.51 -16.94 -13.19
CA ARG A 170 -8.30 -17.59 -12.69
C ARG A 170 -8.17 -17.42 -11.19
N ARG A 171 -7.34 -18.27 -10.59
CA ARG A 171 -6.98 -18.24 -9.18
C ARG A 171 -6.76 -16.81 -8.64
N ASP A 172 -5.96 -15.98 -9.32
CA ASP A 172 -5.65 -14.62 -8.90
C ASP A 172 -6.88 -13.72 -8.73
N VAL A 173 -7.90 -13.97 -9.56
CA VAL A 173 -9.19 -13.27 -9.50
C VAL A 173 -10.01 -13.74 -8.30
N TYR A 174 -10.03 -15.04 -8.02
CA TYR A 174 -10.75 -15.60 -6.86
C TYR A 174 -10.14 -15.14 -5.54
N VAL A 175 -8.81 -15.07 -5.43
CA VAL A 175 -8.13 -14.53 -4.25
C VAL A 175 -8.57 -13.08 -3.97
N LEU A 176 -8.59 -12.23 -5.00
CA LEU A 176 -9.00 -10.83 -4.85
C LEU A 176 -10.51 -10.69 -4.61
N LEU A 177 -11.32 -11.54 -5.22
CA LEU A 177 -12.75 -11.57 -4.97
C LEU A 177 -13.05 -11.94 -3.53
N SER A 178 -12.46 -13.03 -3.02
CA SER A 178 -12.60 -13.44 -1.63
C SER A 178 -12.22 -12.31 -0.67
N TYR A 179 -11.13 -11.61 -0.92
CA TYR A 179 -10.72 -10.45 -0.11
C TYR A 179 -11.72 -9.28 -0.22
N ALA A 180 -12.33 -9.06 -1.37
CA ALA A 180 -13.41 -8.07 -1.50
C ALA A 180 -14.65 -8.49 -0.71
N MET A 181 -15.09 -9.76 -0.84
CA MET A 181 -16.24 -10.32 -0.13
C MET A 181 -16.07 -10.29 1.39
N SER A 182 -14.87 -10.54 1.92
CA SER A 182 -14.59 -10.46 3.36
C SER A 182 -14.74 -9.05 3.96
N ARG A 183 -14.94 -8.04 3.14
CA ARG A 183 -15.17 -6.64 3.52
C ARG A 183 -16.60 -6.17 3.24
N THR A 184 -17.48 -7.09 2.89
CA THR A 184 -18.92 -6.91 2.70
C THR A 184 -19.67 -7.79 3.69
N GLU A 185 -20.97 -7.90 3.60
CA GLU A 185 -21.79 -8.80 4.41
C GLU A 185 -21.72 -10.29 3.97
N GLU A 186 -20.77 -10.64 3.09
CA GLU A 186 -20.61 -11.99 2.51
C GLU A 186 -19.40 -12.75 3.08
N GLU A 187 -19.06 -12.56 4.35
CA GLU A 187 -17.84 -13.05 5.00
C GLU A 187 -17.69 -14.58 4.94
N ASP A 188 -18.75 -15.33 5.22
CA ASP A 188 -18.74 -16.82 5.17
C ASP A 188 -18.49 -17.33 3.75
N SER A 189 -19.08 -16.67 2.75
CA SER A 189 -18.85 -16.97 1.34
C SER A 189 -17.43 -16.63 0.92
N ALA A 190 -16.84 -15.58 1.49
CA ALA A 190 -15.46 -15.20 1.25
C ALA A 190 -14.47 -16.28 1.65
N ALA A 191 -14.64 -16.89 2.83
CA ALA A 191 -13.81 -17.99 3.31
C ALA A 191 -13.81 -19.18 2.34
N LYS A 192 -15.00 -19.57 1.87
CA LYS A 192 -15.13 -20.68 0.90
C LYS A 192 -14.45 -20.39 -0.44
N VAL A 193 -14.62 -19.17 -0.97
CA VAL A 193 -13.95 -18.73 -2.21
C VAL A 193 -12.43 -18.72 -2.04
N MET A 194 -11.93 -18.37 -0.84
CA MET A 194 -10.50 -18.42 -0.54
C MET A 194 -9.98 -19.86 -0.49
N ASP A 195 -10.71 -20.77 0.15
CA ASP A 195 -10.31 -22.18 0.21
C ASP A 195 -10.23 -22.78 -1.21
N ASP A 196 -11.21 -22.49 -2.08
CA ASP A 196 -11.19 -22.92 -3.49
C ASP A 196 -9.98 -22.35 -4.24
N ALA A 197 -9.65 -21.07 -4.03
CA ALA A 197 -8.48 -20.43 -4.63
C ALA A 197 -7.17 -21.06 -4.15
N LEU A 198 -7.06 -21.38 -2.86
CA LEU A 198 -5.90 -22.07 -2.29
C LEU A 198 -5.70 -23.47 -2.86
N GLN A 199 -6.77 -24.24 -3.09
CA GLN A 199 -6.69 -25.54 -3.76
C GLN A 199 -6.10 -25.40 -5.18
N MET A 200 -6.50 -24.35 -5.93
CA MET A 200 -5.92 -24.08 -7.25
C MET A 200 -4.43 -23.71 -7.15
N THR A 201 -4.01 -23.03 -6.09
CA THR A 201 -2.60 -22.68 -5.86
C THR A 201 -1.76 -23.90 -5.55
N LEU A 202 -2.26 -24.78 -4.69
CA LEU A 202 -1.58 -26.01 -4.28
C LEU A 202 -1.40 -27.02 -5.42
N ALA A 203 -2.21 -26.93 -6.48
CA ALA A 203 -2.03 -27.74 -7.68
C ALA A 203 -0.73 -27.38 -8.47
N TYR A 204 -0.30 -26.10 -8.42
CA TYR A 204 0.91 -25.63 -9.10
C TYR A 204 1.64 -24.59 -8.21
N PRO A 205 2.22 -25.02 -7.08
CA PRO A 205 2.78 -24.11 -6.09
C PRO A 205 4.08 -23.48 -6.58
N THR A 206 4.26 -22.20 -6.23
CA THR A 206 5.56 -21.50 -6.23
C THR A 206 5.61 -20.66 -4.96
N HIS A 207 6.79 -20.41 -4.42
CA HIS A 207 6.95 -19.63 -3.18
C HIS A 207 6.27 -18.25 -3.25
N ASP A 208 6.44 -17.51 -4.34
CA ASP A 208 5.78 -16.20 -4.53
C ASP A 208 4.25 -16.29 -4.56
N ARG A 209 3.70 -17.36 -5.16
CA ARG A 209 2.25 -17.56 -5.20
C ARG A 209 1.71 -17.95 -3.82
N LEU A 210 2.38 -18.87 -3.14
CA LEU A 210 2.02 -19.31 -1.80
C LEU A 210 2.10 -18.15 -0.81
N LEU A 211 3.19 -17.36 -0.82
CA LEU A 211 3.31 -16.16 -0.01
C LEU A 211 2.12 -15.23 -0.18
N ARG A 212 1.78 -14.91 -1.43
CA ARG A 212 0.69 -14.00 -1.73
C ARG A 212 -0.66 -14.57 -1.27
N ASP A 213 -0.95 -15.79 -1.64
CA ASP A 213 -2.27 -16.38 -1.42
C ASP A 213 -2.50 -16.71 0.06
N TYR A 214 -1.49 -17.17 0.80
CA TYR A 214 -1.56 -17.29 2.25
C TYR A 214 -1.69 -15.94 2.96
N SER A 215 -1.04 -14.88 2.45
CA SER A 215 -1.22 -13.52 2.98
C SER A 215 -2.65 -13.03 2.81
N TYR A 216 -3.26 -13.28 1.65
CA TYR A 216 -4.68 -12.96 1.42
C TYR A 216 -5.60 -13.83 2.27
N ALA A 217 -5.30 -15.13 2.43
CA ALA A 217 -6.07 -16.01 3.31
C ALA A 217 -6.07 -15.50 4.76
N ALA A 218 -4.89 -15.15 5.29
CA ALA A 218 -4.80 -14.55 6.61
C ALA A 218 -5.66 -13.27 6.74
N ALA A 219 -5.67 -12.41 5.70
CA ALA A 219 -6.50 -11.20 5.70
C ALA A 219 -8.01 -11.48 5.63
N VAL A 220 -8.42 -12.45 4.82
CA VAL A 220 -9.83 -12.88 4.71
C VAL A 220 -10.32 -13.44 6.03
N TYR A 221 -9.58 -14.39 6.61
CA TYR A 221 -9.95 -15.00 7.89
C TYR A 221 -9.89 -14.03 9.07
N TYR A 222 -9.08 -12.97 8.99
CA TYR A 222 -9.10 -11.89 9.98
C TYR A 222 -10.45 -11.15 10.04
N CYS A 223 -11.16 -11.09 8.91
CA CYS A 223 -12.49 -10.48 8.83
C CYS A 223 -13.63 -11.44 9.19
N VAL A 224 -13.38 -12.77 9.20
CA VAL A 224 -14.42 -13.79 9.51
C VAL A 224 -14.46 -14.05 11.01
N PRO A 225 -15.61 -13.86 11.67
CA PRO A 225 -15.74 -14.11 13.10
C PRO A 225 -15.32 -15.54 13.48
N GLU A 226 -14.75 -15.70 14.70
CA GLU A 226 -14.38 -16.98 15.32
C GLU A 226 -13.33 -17.84 14.58
N GLN A 227 -12.68 -17.34 13.51
CA GLN A 227 -11.68 -18.07 12.73
C GLN A 227 -10.24 -17.55 12.92
N HIS A 228 -9.92 -16.97 14.07
CA HIS A 228 -8.58 -16.41 14.35
C HIS A 228 -7.47 -17.47 14.25
N ASP A 229 -7.74 -18.74 14.56
CA ASP A 229 -6.76 -19.83 14.43
C ASP A 229 -6.28 -19.99 12.98
N LYS A 230 -7.18 -19.87 12.01
CA LYS A 230 -6.81 -19.90 10.58
C LYS A 230 -5.96 -18.69 10.17
N VAL A 231 -6.16 -17.53 10.80
CA VAL A 231 -5.32 -16.35 10.54
C VAL A 231 -3.86 -16.64 10.94
N LEU A 232 -3.65 -17.24 12.11
CA LEU A 232 -2.33 -17.65 12.56
C LEU A 232 -1.74 -18.75 11.67
N GLU A 233 -2.54 -19.74 11.31
CA GLU A 233 -2.12 -20.83 10.42
C GLU A 233 -1.60 -20.31 9.09
N TYR A 234 -2.42 -19.55 8.37
CA TYR A 234 -2.04 -19.03 7.05
C TYR A 234 -1.00 -17.92 7.14
N GLY A 235 -1.03 -17.11 8.18
CA GLY A 235 -0.01 -16.10 8.43
C GLY A 235 1.38 -16.72 8.64
N ASN A 236 1.49 -17.78 9.45
CA ASN A 236 2.75 -18.50 9.67
C ASN A 236 3.24 -19.20 8.39
N LYS A 237 2.35 -19.85 7.64
CA LYS A 237 2.69 -20.42 6.32
C LYS A 237 3.23 -19.35 5.37
N ALA A 238 2.60 -18.17 5.34
CA ALA A 238 3.08 -17.06 4.52
C ALA A 238 4.46 -16.53 4.99
N LEU A 239 4.72 -16.49 6.29
CA LEU A 239 6.04 -16.11 6.84
C LEU A 239 7.14 -17.10 6.47
N GLU A 240 6.82 -18.40 6.41
CA GLU A 240 7.76 -19.44 5.93
C GLU A 240 8.09 -19.22 4.45
N GLU A 241 7.07 -19.04 3.61
CA GLU A 241 7.26 -18.81 2.17
C GLU A 241 8.05 -17.52 1.88
N LEU A 242 7.87 -16.48 2.70
CA LEU A 242 8.60 -15.22 2.57
C LEU A 242 10.12 -15.38 2.64
N GLN A 243 10.62 -16.41 3.34
CA GLN A 243 12.05 -16.69 3.45
C GLN A 243 12.64 -17.19 2.12
N HIS A 244 11.82 -17.82 1.28
CA HIS A 244 12.18 -18.42 0.01
C HIS A 244 11.94 -17.52 -1.21
N CYS A 245 11.29 -16.36 -1.02
CA CYS A 245 10.99 -15.41 -2.10
C CYS A 245 12.14 -14.42 -2.30
N GLU A 246 12.55 -14.23 -3.57
CA GLU A 246 13.51 -13.19 -3.96
C GLU A 246 12.87 -11.80 -3.88
N VAL A 247 11.63 -11.66 -4.40
CA VAL A 247 10.84 -10.42 -4.36
C VAL A 247 9.78 -10.52 -3.27
N LYS A 248 9.93 -9.73 -2.23
CA LYS A 248 9.05 -9.76 -1.05
C LYS A 248 7.86 -8.79 -1.17
N SER A 249 7.25 -8.70 -2.34
CA SER A 249 6.25 -7.69 -2.68
C SER A 249 5.04 -7.62 -1.73
N ASN A 250 4.59 -8.75 -1.22
CA ASN A 250 3.46 -8.79 -0.26
C ASN A 250 3.91 -8.86 1.20
N GLY A 251 5.21 -8.95 1.45
CA GLY A 251 5.75 -9.15 2.79
C GLY A 251 5.40 -8.00 3.75
N GLN A 252 5.44 -6.76 3.29
CA GLN A 252 5.07 -5.60 4.10
C GLN A 252 3.60 -5.68 4.56
N TRP A 253 2.70 -6.01 3.65
CA TRP A 253 1.28 -6.12 3.95
C TRP A 253 0.97 -7.29 4.89
N LEU A 254 1.58 -8.45 4.65
CA LEU A 254 1.52 -9.60 5.56
C LEU A 254 1.98 -9.24 6.97
N MET A 255 3.13 -8.57 7.10
CA MET A 255 3.66 -8.14 8.40
C MET A 255 2.69 -7.21 9.12
N SER A 256 2.00 -6.32 8.40
CA SER A 256 1.01 -5.41 8.97
C SER A 256 -0.22 -6.16 9.51
N ILE A 257 -0.71 -7.18 8.80
CA ILE A 257 -1.85 -8.00 9.24
C ILE A 257 -1.46 -8.82 10.47
N MET A 258 -0.34 -9.52 10.40
CA MET A 258 0.14 -10.34 11.52
C MET A 258 0.45 -9.47 12.75
N GLY A 259 1.02 -8.28 12.57
CA GLY A 259 1.23 -7.34 13.66
C GLY A 259 -0.06 -6.92 14.36
N LYS A 260 -1.14 -6.67 13.62
CA LYS A 260 -2.47 -6.39 14.20
C LYS A 260 -3.02 -7.59 14.99
N LEU A 261 -2.85 -8.79 14.45
CA LEU A 261 -3.32 -10.02 15.08
C LEU A 261 -2.60 -10.28 16.40
N TYR A 262 -1.26 -10.22 16.40
CA TYR A 262 -0.46 -10.37 17.62
C TYR A 262 -0.78 -9.28 18.66
N MET A 263 -1.04 -8.05 18.20
CA MET A 263 -1.49 -6.97 19.08
C MET A 263 -2.85 -7.29 19.70
N ALA A 264 -3.81 -7.82 18.93
CA ALA A 264 -5.12 -8.21 19.43
C ALA A 264 -5.02 -9.38 20.44
N ALA A 265 -4.09 -10.31 20.22
CA ALA A 265 -3.77 -11.39 21.14
C ALA A 265 -2.97 -10.95 22.39
N GLY A 266 -2.57 -9.68 22.48
CA GLY A 266 -1.79 -9.14 23.60
C GLY A 266 -0.27 -9.38 23.48
N ASP A 267 0.21 -9.97 22.40
CA ASP A 267 1.64 -10.18 22.14
C ASP A 267 2.25 -8.96 21.44
N VAL A 268 2.52 -7.97 22.25
CA VAL A 268 2.97 -6.66 21.80
C VAL A 268 4.36 -6.70 21.20
N SER A 269 5.24 -7.55 21.74
CA SER A 269 6.63 -7.66 21.27
C SER A 269 6.70 -8.16 19.83
N HIS A 270 5.99 -9.22 19.50
CA HIS A 270 5.91 -9.72 18.13
C HIS A 270 5.23 -8.73 17.20
N ALA A 271 4.18 -8.03 17.65
CA ALA A 271 3.52 -7.00 16.85
C ALA A 271 4.48 -5.89 16.41
N ILE A 272 5.29 -5.37 17.34
CA ILE A 272 6.31 -4.34 17.07
C ILE A 272 7.34 -4.86 16.07
N GLU A 273 7.89 -6.05 16.31
CA GLU A 273 8.87 -6.67 15.41
C GLU A 273 8.34 -6.78 13.98
N LEU A 274 7.09 -7.22 13.82
CA LEU A 274 6.46 -7.37 12.52
C LEU A 274 6.25 -6.03 11.80
N TYR A 275 5.81 -4.97 12.50
CA TYR A 275 5.69 -3.65 11.87
C TYR A 275 7.03 -3.13 11.35
N HIS A 276 8.11 -3.33 12.10
CA HIS A 276 9.45 -2.91 11.65
C HIS A 276 10.00 -3.78 10.54
N LYS A 277 9.78 -5.11 10.58
CA LYS A 277 10.13 -6.01 9.46
C LYS A 277 9.38 -5.60 8.20
N GLY A 278 8.09 -5.27 8.30
CA GLY A 278 7.30 -4.77 7.18
C GLY A 278 7.88 -3.50 6.57
N TYR A 279 8.25 -2.53 7.40
CA TYR A 279 8.93 -1.33 6.94
C TYR A 279 10.25 -1.64 6.20
N GLY A 280 11.10 -2.50 6.78
CA GLY A 280 12.37 -2.89 6.18
C GLY A 280 12.22 -3.61 4.83
N ILE A 281 11.19 -4.46 4.68
CA ILE A 281 10.88 -5.12 3.39
C ILE A 281 10.49 -4.08 2.34
N ALA A 282 9.63 -3.11 2.69
CA ALA A 282 9.22 -2.05 1.79
C ALA A 282 10.43 -1.15 1.39
N GLU A 283 11.29 -0.82 2.36
CA GLU A 283 12.51 -0.02 2.14
C GLU A 283 13.48 -0.72 1.18
N MET A 284 13.73 -2.03 1.36
CA MET A 284 14.58 -2.81 0.44
C MET A 284 14.00 -2.89 -0.97
N GLY A 285 12.68 -2.92 -1.10
CA GLY A 285 11.98 -2.94 -2.39
C GLY A 285 11.82 -1.57 -3.05
N GLY A 286 12.19 -0.47 -2.37
CA GLY A 286 11.93 0.90 -2.85
C GLY A 286 10.44 1.24 -2.88
N ASP A 287 9.61 0.51 -2.15
CA ASP A 287 8.16 0.70 -2.09
C ASP A 287 7.79 1.81 -1.09
N THR A 288 7.74 3.04 -1.59
CA THR A 288 7.39 4.22 -0.77
C THR A 288 5.98 4.11 -0.15
N ILE A 289 5.01 3.53 -0.87
CA ILE A 289 3.65 3.34 -0.36
C ILE A 289 3.67 2.32 0.78
N GLY A 290 4.38 1.21 0.61
CA GLY A 290 4.56 0.18 1.64
C GLY A 290 5.24 0.73 2.89
N MET A 291 6.33 1.51 2.74
CA MET A 291 6.99 2.20 3.86
C MET A 291 6.03 3.14 4.60
N THR A 292 5.27 3.92 3.84
CA THR A 292 4.30 4.88 4.39
C THR A 292 3.20 4.17 5.16
N ASN A 293 2.66 3.07 4.61
CA ASN A 293 1.64 2.26 5.25
C ASN A 293 2.15 1.61 6.53
N ALA A 294 3.32 0.96 6.49
CA ALA A 294 3.92 0.33 7.66
C ALA A 294 4.16 1.35 8.79
N GLN A 295 4.65 2.54 8.44
CA GLN A 295 4.88 3.61 9.42
C GLN A 295 3.56 4.15 10.00
N ASN A 296 2.51 4.26 9.19
CA ASN A 296 1.19 4.67 9.65
C ASN A 296 0.56 3.64 10.60
N MET A 297 0.69 2.34 10.29
CA MET A 297 0.22 1.26 11.16
C MET A 297 0.97 1.26 12.50
N TYR A 298 2.27 1.50 12.47
CA TYR A 298 3.08 1.64 13.67
C TYR A 298 2.69 2.88 14.49
N THR A 299 2.34 3.99 13.86
CA THR A 299 1.81 5.17 14.55
C THR A 299 0.50 4.86 15.29
N ASP A 300 -0.43 4.16 14.62
CA ASP A 300 -1.71 3.76 15.24
C ASP A 300 -1.49 2.86 16.47
N PHE A 301 -0.53 1.93 16.36
CA PHE A 301 -0.09 1.10 17.48
C PHE A 301 0.43 1.96 18.65
N LEU A 302 1.35 2.89 18.40
CA LEU A 302 1.96 3.73 19.43
C LEU A 302 0.92 4.64 20.12
N LEU A 303 -0.02 5.19 19.37
CA LEU A 303 -1.15 5.96 19.90
C LEU A 303 -2.04 5.13 20.82
N LYS A 304 -2.32 3.86 20.45
CA LYS A 304 -3.12 2.95 21.27
C LYS A 304 -2.46 2.64 22.61
N TRP A 305 -1.12 2.59 22.66
CA TRP A 305 -0.32 2.34 23.85
C TRP A 305 0.10 3.63 24.57
N ASN A 306 -0.42 4.79 24.19
CA ASN A 306 -0.11 6.10 24.78
C ASN A 306 1.40 6.45 24.77
N LEU A 307 2.16 5.90 23.81
CA LEU A 307 3.58 6.17 23.61
C LEU A 307 3.73 7.44 22.76
N ARG A 308 3.52 8.60 23.39
CA ARG A 308 3.31 9.89 22.71
C ARG A 308 4.50 10.37 21.90
N GLU A 309 5.71 10.29 22.44
CA GLU A 309 6.92 10.75 21.75
C GLU A 309 7.26 9.91 20.53
N GLU A 310 7.13 8.58 20.66
CA GLU A 310 7.32 7.63 19.57
C GLU A 310 6.24 7.80 18.50
N ALA A 311 4.98 7.99 18.92
CA ALA A 311 3.86 8.24 18.03
C ALA A 311 4.07 9.52 17.22
N GLU A 312 4.57 10.58 17.84
CA GLU A 312 4.92 11.83 17.15
C GLU A 312 5.99 11.61 16.07
N ARG A 313 7.12 10.99 16.45
CA ARG A 313 8.21 10.69 15.49
C ARG A 313 7.73 9.82 14.33
N SER A 314 6.90 8.84 14.63
CA SER A 314 6.33 7.92 13.66
C SER A 314 5.33 8.61 12.72
N ALA A 315 4.42 9.42 13.27
CA ALA A 315 3.43 10.17 12.50
C ALA A 315 4.09 11.18 11.54
N GLU A 316 5.10 11.90 12.02
CA GLU A 316 5.83 12.85 11.20
C GLU A 316 6.60 12.15 10.07
N LYS A 317 7.22 10.99 10.35
CA LYS A 317 7.88 10.18 9.33
C LYS A 317 6.91 9.66 8.28
N ALA A 318 5.72 9.18 8.69
CA ALA A 318 4.67 8.75 7.76
C ALA A 318 4.19 9.92 6.88
N PHE A 319 4.02 11.09 7.47
CA PHE A 319 3.63 12.32 6.77
C PHE A 319 4.68 12.77 5.75
N GLN A 320 5.96 12.74 6.10
CA GLN A 320 7.06 13.07 5.20
C GLN A 320 7.14 12.09 4.02
N LEU A 321 7.08 10.78 4.28
CA LEU A 321 7.06 9.76 3.22
C LEU A 321 5.89 9.97 2.26
N MET A 322 4.69 10.25 2.77
CA MET A 322 3.52 10.57 1.98
C MET A 322 3.73 11.82 1.12
N SER A 323 4.32 12.87 1.69
CA SER A 323 4.51 14.15 1.00
C SER A 323 5.52 14.07 -0.14
N HIS A 324 6.47 13.16 -0.07
CA HIS A 324 7.46 12.89 -1.12
C HIS A 324 6.99 11.86 -2.14
N SER A 325 5.87 11.19 -1.90
CA SER A 325 5.34 10.19 -2.82
C SER A 325 4.65 10.86 -4.02
N THR A 326 5.00 10.40 -5.21
CA THR A 326 4.33 10.80 -6.46
C THR A 326 3.00 10.07 -6.67
N THR A 327 2.75 9.01 -5.88
CA THR A 327 1.54 8.20 -5.96
C THR A 327 0.57 8.62 -4.85
N SER A 328 -0.68 8.83 -5.22
CA SER A 328 -1.74 9.24 -4.29
C SER A 328 -2.63 8.04 -3.95
N ASN A 329 -2.63 7.65 -2.67
CA ASN A 329 -3.66 6.78 -2.12
C ASN A 329 -4.53 7.60 -1.15
N PRO A 330 -5.74 8.05 -1.55
CA PRO A 330 -6.55 8.94 -0.73
C PRO A 330 -6.92 8.35 0.63
N MET A 331 -7.17 7.04 0.70
CA MET A 331 -7.48 6.35 1.97
C MET A 331 -6.28 6.40 2.92
N LEU A 332 -5.10 5.99 2.46
CA LEU A 332 -3.87 6.03 3.27
C LEU A 332 -3.53 7.47 3.68
N LYS A 333 -3.68 8.42 2.76
CA LYS A 333 -3.49 9.85 3.04
C LYS A 333 -4.41 10.34 4.16
N THR A 334 -5.69 9.97 4.11
CA THR A 334 -6.66 10.31 5.15
C THR A 334 -6.25 9.73 6.50
N GLN A 335 -5.88 8.45 6.56
CA GLN A 335 -5.47 7.78 7.80
C GLN A 335 -4.22 8.43 8.42
N ILE A 336 -3.21 8.77 7.61
CA ILE A 336 -1.99 9.45 8.07
C ILE A 336 -2.32 10.81 8.66
N LEU A 337 -3.15 11.60 7.97
CA LEU A 337 -3.56 12.92 8.45
C LEU A 337 -4.39 12.83 9.73
N VAL A 338 -5.26 11.83 9.87
CA VAL A 338 -6.02 11.57 11.10
C VAL A 338 -5.09 11.20 12.25
N ASN A 339 -4.13 10.29 12.05
CA ASN A 339 -3.16 9.91 13.09
C ASN A 339 -2.27 11.08 13.48
N ARG A 340 -1.81 11.88 12.51
CA ARG A 340 -1.05 13.11 12.79
C ARG A 340 -1.90 14.12 13.58
N ALA A 341 -3.17 14.27 13.25
CA ALA A 341 -4.08 15.14 13.97
C ALA A 341 -4.31 14.70 15.42
N ARG A 342 -4.38 13.38 15.70
CA ARG A 342 -4.44 12.82 17.07
C ARG A 342 -3.20 13.23 17.86
N VAL A 343 -2.00 13.04 17.30
CA VAL A 343 -0.74 13.45 17.94
C VAL A 343 -0.69 14.96 18.22
N LEU A 344 -1.09 15.78 17.25
CA LEU A 344 -1.12 17.23 17.40
C LEU A 344 -2.11 17.68 18.48
N LEU A 345 -3.26 17.01 18.57
CA LEU A 345 -4.28 17.28 19.57
C LEU A 345 -3.79 16.92 20.98
N ASP A 346 -3.13 15.78 21.14
CA ASP A 346 -2.52 15.36 22.41
C ASP A 346 -1.43 16.32 22.91
N LYS A 347 -0.78 17.03 21.97
CA LYS A 347 0.19 18.11 22.27
C LYS A 347 -0.46 19.46 22.53
N GLY A 348 -1.79 19.58 22.43
CA GLY A 348 -2.50 20.83 22.57
C GLY A 348 -2.35 21.79 21.38
N GLN A 349 -1.81 21.32 20.24
CA GLN A 349 -1.60 22.14 19.05
C GLN A 349 -2.90 22.25 18.22
N THR A 350 -3.92 22.84 18.81
CA THR A 350 -5.30 22.81 18.28
C THR A 350 -5.45 23.47 16.91
N ALA A 351 -4.74 24.55 16.63
CA ALA A 351 -4.79 25.24 15.34
C ALA A 351 -4.23 24.37 14.21
N GLU A 352 -3.09 23.70 14.43
CA GLU A 352 -2.49 22.79 13.45
C GLU A 352 -3.29 21.52 13.30
N THR A 353 -3.89 21.01 14.37
CA THR A 353 -4.85 19.91 14.37
C THR A 353 -6.00 20.21 13.42
N LEU A 354 -6.69 21.35 13.57
CA LEU A 354 -7.81 21.73 12.73
C LEU A 354 -7.42 21.85 11.25
N LYS A 355 -6.27 22.45 10.94
CA LYS A 355 -5.73 22.54 9.57
C LYS A 355 -5.45 21.14 8.98
N THR A 356 -4.88 20.25 9.79
CA THR A 356 -4.59 18.86 9.37
C THR A 356 -5.86 18.09 9.10
N LEU A 357 -6.89 18.25 9.95
CA LEU A 357 -8.20 17.61 9.78
C LEU A 357 -8.97 18.14 8.56
N GLU A 358 -8.83 19.43 8.23
CA GLU A 358 -9.37 19.99 6.99
C GLU A 358 -8.72 19.33 5.76
N SER A 359 -7.41 19.13 5.79
CA SER A 359 -6.69 18.41 4.74
C SER A 359 -7.11 16.94 4.66
N ALA A 360 -7.36 16.27 5.79
CA ALA A 360 -7.89 14.91 5.83
C ALA A 360 -9.30 14.83 5.23
N ARG A 361 -10.17 15.80 5.55
CA ARG A 361 -11.53 15.91 5.01
C ARG A 361 -11.51 16.11 3.48
N ALA A 362 -10.59 16.92 2.98
CA ALA A 362 -10.40 17.10 1.55
C ALA A 362 -9.92 15.82 0.87
N ALA A 363 -9.03 15.05 1.52
CA ALA A 363 -8.52 13.80 0.97
C ALA A 363 -9.57 12.67 0.89
N CYS A 364 -10.54 12.64 1.82
CA CYS A 364 -11.59 11.61 1.84
C CYS A 364 -12.89 12.02 1.14
N ARG A 365 -12.98 13.23 0.57
CA ARG A 365 -14.23 13.76 -0.01
C ARG A 365 -14.83 12.84 -1.07
N ASP A 366 -13.99 12.25 -1.91
CA ASP A 366 -14.40 11.44 -3.04
C ASP A 366 -14.31 9.93 -2.76
N LEU A 367 -14.06 9.56 -1.49
CA LEU A 367 -14.06 8.16 -1.10
C LEU A 367 -15.50 7.69 -0.84
N PRO A 368 -15.95 6.62 -1.49
CA PRO A 368 -17.31 6.11 -1.34
C PRO A 368 -17.59 5.50 0.03
N TYR A 369 -16.55 5.12 0.76
CA TYR A 369 -16.67 4.48 2.07
C TYR A 369 -16.46 5.48 3.22
N ASN A 370 -17.45 5.56 4.12
CA ASN A 370 -17.55 6.57 5.18
C ASN A 370 -16.66 6.32 6.42
N SER A 371 -15.58 5.54 6.35
CA SER A 371 -14.76 5.22 7.53
C SER A 371 -13.91 6.40 8.07
N GLY A 372 -13.63 7.41 7.25
CA GLY A 372 -12.85 8.57 7.66
C GLY A 372 -13.62 9.75 8.27
N PRO A 373 -14.84 10.08 7.79
CA PRO A 373 -15.56 11.29 8.22
C PRO A 373 -15.88 11.33 9.71
N SER A 374 -16.21 10.20 10.32
CA SER A 374 -16.58 10.15 11.75
C SER A 374 -15.39 10.39 12.68
N ASP A 375 -14.21 9.85 12.37
CA ASP A 375 -12.96 10.15 13.09
C ASP A 375 -12.58 11.63 12.95
N ILE A 376 -12.71 12.18 11.74
CA ILE A 376 -12.42 13.59 11.47
C ILE A 376 -13.40 14.49 12.22
N ASP A 377 -14.70 14.16 12.25
CA ASP A 377 -15.72 14.91 12.98
C ASP A 377 -15.46 14.85 14.49
N LEU A 378 -15.13 13.67 15.04
CA LEU A 378 -14.78 13.50 16.46
C LEU A 378 -13.58 14.40 16.83
N LEU A 379 -12.46 14.25 16.13
CA LEU A 379 -11.25 15.00 16.43
C LEU A 379 -11.41 16.51 16.18
N THR A 380 -12.20 16.91 15.17
CA THR A 380 -12.52 18.32 14.94
C THR A 380 -13.34 18.90 16.09
N GLY A 381 -14.35 18.14 16.58
CA GLY A 381 -15.13 18.51 17.76
C GLY A 381 -14.25 18.69 18.99
N MET A 382 -13.38 17.70 19.27
CA MET A 382 -12.43 17.77 20.39
C MET A 382 -11.48 18.97 20.28
N ALA A 383 -10.91 19.22 19.10
CA ALA A 383 -9.99 20.32 18.87
C ALA A 383 -10.66 21.71 19.03
N LEU A 384 -11.91 21.86 18.58
CA LEU A 384 -12.67 23.09 18.78
C LEU A 384 -12.96 23.35 20.25
N LEU A 385 -13.24 22.29 21.03
CA LEU A 385 -13.53 22.36 22.46
C LEU A 385 -12.28 22.57 23.32
N ALA A 386 -11.10 22.21 22.82
CA ALA A 386 -9.80 22.39 23.48
C ALA A 386 -9.07 23.69 23.08
N LYS A 387 -9.65 24.47 22.16
CA LYS A 387 -8.98 25.62 21.55
C LYS A 387 -8.59 26.68 22.59
N ASP A 388 -7.30 26.98 22.65
CA ASP A 388 -6.68 28.03 23.49
C ASP A 388 -7.10 28.02 24.97
N GLY A 389 -7.51 26.84 25.49
CA GLY A 389 -7.96 26.65 26.88
C GLY A 389 -9.32 27.28 27.21
N LYS A 390 -9.83 28.19 26.38
CA LYS A 390 -11.17 28.80 26.49
C LYS A 390 -11.79 28.97 25.10
N PRO A 391 -12.48 27.95 24.59
CA PRO A 391 -13.12 28.03 23.28
C PRO A 391 -14.20 29.12 23.26
N SER A 392 -14.38 29.78 22.12
CA SER A 392 -15.48 30.72 21.95
C SER A 392 -16.83 30.01 22.04
N GLN A 393 -17.93 30.73 22.35
CA GLN A 393 -19.28 30.15 22.37
C GLN A 393 -19.62 29.49 21.02
N ALA A 394 -19.16 30.06 19.90
CA ALA A 394 -19.35 29.49 18.57
C ALA A 394 -18.56 28.19 18.39
N ASP A 395 -17.30 28.13 18.85
CA ASP A 395 -16.48 26.92 18.79
C ASP A 395 -17.07 25.81 19.67
N CYS A 396 -17.56 26.16 20.88
CA CYS A 396 -18.28 25.24 21.75
C CYS A 396 -19.53 24.65 21.08
N ALA A 397 -20.36 25.51 20.51
CA ALA A 397 -21.60 25.06 19.84
C ALA A 397 -21.28 24.13 18.66
N LYS A 398 -20.31 24.51 17.80
CA LYS A 398 -19.88 23.72 16.65
C LYS A 398 -19.23 22.40 17.07
N GLY A 399 -18.36 22.42 18.08
CA GLY A 399 -17.70 21.22 18.59
C GLY A 399 -18.71 20.22 19.17
N MET A 400 -19.66 20.70 19.99
CA MET A 400 -20.73 19.88 20.55
C MET A 400 -21.66 19.31 19.47
N ASP A 401 -21.94 20.06 18.40
CA ASP A 401 -22.76 19.57 17.29
C ASP A 401 -22.07 18.44 16.52
N MET A 402 -20.75 18.57 16.29
CA MET A 402 -19.95 17.51 15.68
C MET A 402 -19.95 16.24 16.54
N LEU A 403 -19.75 16.36 17.86
CA LEU A 403 -19.80 15.20 18.77
C LEU A 403 -21.18 14.54 18.77
N ARG A 404 -22.28 15.32 18.75
CA ARG A 404 -23.65 14.77 18.63
C ARG A 404 -23.85 14.02 17.30
N LYS A 405 -23.32 14.53 16.21
CA LYS A 405 -23.38 13.85 14.91
C LYS A 405 -22.66 12.48 14.98
N VAL A 406 -21.46 12.44 15.55
CA VAL A 406 -20.69 11.20 15.74
C VAL A 406 -21.43 10.23 16.65
N SER A 407 -22.03 10.69 17.75
CA SER A 407 -22.76 9.83 18.69
C SER A 407 -23.99 9.12 18.09
N ARG A 408 -24.51 9.60 16.95
CA ARG A 408 -25.70 9.04 16.28
C ARG A 408 -25.38 8.12 15.11
N GLY A 409 -24.29 8.36 14.38
CA GLY A 409 -24.03 7.73 13.08
C GLY A 409 -22.70 6.99 12.91
N ALA A 410 -21.83 6.98 13.95
CA ALA A 410 -20.52 6.33 13.87
C ALA A 410 -20.53 4.90 14.41
N THR A 411 -19.38 4.22 14.32
CA THR A 411 -19.15 2.92 14.97
C THR A 411 -19.30 3.04 16.49
N PHE A 412 -19.61 1.94 17.17
CA PHE A 412 -19.88 1.93 18.61
C PHE A 412 -18.77 2.60 19.44
N LEU A 413 -17.50 2.35 19.11
CA LEU A 413 -16.35 2.93 19.81
C LEU A 413 -16.26 4.45 19.66
N LEU A 414 -16.49 4.97 18.45
CA LEU A 414 -16.50 6.43 18.19
C LEU A 414 -17.71 7.10 18.85
N ARG A 415 -18.84 6.42 18.86
CA ARG A 415 -20.05 6.89 19.57
C ARG A 415 -19.78 7.03 21.07
N ALA A 416 -19.20 6.00 21.68
CA ALA A 416 -18.86 6.03 23.11
C ALA A 416 -17.85 7.14 23.42
N LYS A 417 -16.81 7.32 22.60
CA LYS A 417 -15.86 8.44 22.74
C LYS A 417 -16.53 9.79 22.62
N ALA A 418 -17.49 9.95 21.69
CA ALA A 418 -18.22 11.20 21.54
C ALA A 418 -19.07 11.51 22.79
N TYR A 419 -19.77 10.53 23.37
CA TYR A 419 -20.49 10.72 24.63
C TYR A 419 -19.57 11.10 25.77
N TYR A 420 -18.42 10.44 25.89
CA TYR A 420 -17.41 10.77 26.90
C TYR A 420 -16.92 12.21 26.77
N GLU A 421 -16.55 12.66 25.56
CA GLU A 421 -16.11 14.04 25.34
C GLU A 421 -17.23 15.07 25.62
N MET A 422 -18.48 14.75 25.26
CA MET A 422 -19.62 15.60 25.61
C MET A 422 -19.82 15.70 27.14
N ALA A 423 -19.67 14.59 27.86
CA ALA A 423 -19.75 14.56 29.33
C ALA A 423 -18.67 15.45 29.97
N LYS A 424 -17.41 15.38 29.48
CA LYS A 424 -16.32 16.24 29.97
C LYS A 424 -16.64 17.73 29.81
N VAL A 425 -17.13 18.13 28.65
CA VAL A 425 -17.48 19.53 28.35
C VAL A 425 -18.62 19.99 29.25
N LYS A 426 -19.69 19.21 29.36
CA LYS A 426 -20.82 19.51 30.23
C LYS A 426 -20.44 19.65 31.71
N LYS A 427 -19.58 18.73 32.20
CA LYS A 427 -19.03 18.79 33.56
C LYS A 427 -18.30 20.10 33.82
N ASN A 428 -17.45 20.51 32.88
CA ASN A 428 -16.71 21.79 32.97
C ASN A 428 -17.63 23.01 32.97
N LEU A 429 -18.83 22.88 32.38
CA LEU A 429 -19.88 23.92 32.38
C LEU A 429 -20.81 23.83 33.61
N GLY A 430 -20.59 22.91 34.53
CA GLY A 430 -21.44 22.66 35.68
C GLY A 430 -22.82 22.09 35.33
N GLN A 431 -22.96 21.46 34.16
CA GLN A 431 -24.20 20.84 33.68
C GLN A 431 -24.22 19.36 34.06
N ASP A 432 -25.44 18.80 34.09
CA ASP A 432 -25.64 17.38 34.29
C ASP A 432 -25.07 16.56 33.13
N ILE A 433 -24.45 15.42 33.48
CA ILE A 433 -23.75 14.53 32.55
C ILE A 433 -24.25 13.08 32.58
N GLU A 434 -25.23 12.77 33.41
CA GLU A 434 -25.72 11.40 33.58
C GLU A 434 -26.20 10.77 32.28
N ALA A 435 -26.94 11.53 31.46
CA ALA A 435 -27.44 11.04 30.18
C ALA A 435 -26.32 10.63 29.20
N GLU A 436 -25.21 11.36 29.18
CA GLU A 436 -24.05 11.03 28.35
C GLU A 436 -23.31 9.79 28.88
N LEU A 437 -23.14 9.69 30.20
CA LEU A 437 -22.49 8.53 30.80
C LEU A 437 -23.32 7.25 30.60
N ASP A 438 -24.64 7.31 30.82
CA ASP A 438 -25.53 6.18 30.59
C ASP A 438 -25.56 5.74 29.12
N SER A 439 -25.57 6.70 28.18
CA SER A 439 -25.50 6.42 26.74
C SER A 439 -24.15 5.78 26.37
N MET A 440 -23.05 6.28 26.92
CA MET A 440 -21.72 5.71 26.73
C MET A 440 -21.64 4.27 27.22
N TYR A 441 -22.13 4.03 28.44
CA TYR A 441 -22.17 2.69 29.03
C TYR A 441 -22.99 1.71 28.19
N ALA A 442 -24.20 2.12 27.81
CA ALA A 442 -25.08 1.28 26.98
C ALA A 442 -24.44 0.89 25.64
N VAL A 443 -23.75 1.84 24.98
CA VAL A 443 -23.07 1.58 23.70
C VAL A 443 -21.92 0.59 23.88
N LEU A 444 -21.14 0.71 24.94
CA LEU A 444 -19.97 -0.16 25.19
C LEU A 444 -20.37 -1.57 25.68
N HIS A 445 -21.46 -1.66 26.43
CA HIS A 445 -21.99 -2.94 26.91
C HIS A 445 -22.76 -3.74 25.86
N ALA A 446 -23.21 -3.10 24.79
CA ALA A 446 -23.86 -3.77 23.67
C ALA A 446 -22.88 -4.51 22.75
N SER A 447 -21.56 -4.32 22.92
CA SER A 447 -20.55 -5.08 22.19
C SER A 447 -20.30 -6.45 22.85
N GLU A 448 -20.02 -7.48 22.06
CA GLU A 448 -19.65 -8.81 22.53
C GLU A 448 -18.19 -9.15 22.09
N PRO A 449 -17.23 -9.30 23.03
CA PRO A 449 -17.37 -9.02 24.47
C PRO A 449 -17.52 -7.51 24.77
N PRO A 450 -18.05 -7.16 25.95
CA PRO A 450 -18.18 -5.75 26.35
C PRO A 450 -16.83 -5.02 26.28
N THR A 451 -16.84 -3.84 25.65
CA THR A 451 -15.62 -3.02 25.50
C THR A 451 -15.56 -1.98 26.64
N VAL A 452 -14.41 -1.82 27.24
CA VAL A 452 -14.16 -0.80 28.27
C VAL A 452 -13.23 0.28 27.73
N LEU A 453 -13.63 1.55 27.90
CA LEU A 453 -12.79 2.72 27.71
C LEU A 453 -12.32 3.20 29.09
N GLU A 454 -11.10 2.85 29.46
CA GLU A 454 -10.58 3.06 30.82
C GLU A 454 -10.68 4.51 31.30
N ASP A 455 -10.23 5.46 30.49
CA ASP A 455 -10.28 6.90 30.85
C ASP A 455 -11.72 7.37 31.08
N ALA A 456 -12.65 6.88 30.26
CA ALA A 456 -14.04 7.24 30.35
C ALA A 456 -14.75 6.60 31.55
N TYR A 457 -14.42 5.34 31.86
CA TYR A 457 -14.95 4.66 33.03
C TYR A 457 -14.36 5.23 34.32
N SER A 458 -13.04 5.51 34.36
CA SER A 458 -12.40 6.18 35.51
C SER A 458 -12.98 7.57 35.76
N PHE A 459 -13.31 8.30 34.70
CA PHE A 459 -14.01 9.59 34.80
C PHE A 459 -15.42 9.43 35.39
N ALA A 460 -16.18 8.40 34.96
CA ALA A 460 -17.49 8.10 35.49
C ALA A 460 -17.45 7.69 36.96
N VAL A 461 -16.53 6.80 37.36
CA VAL A 461 -16.30 6.41 38.77
C VAL A 461 -16.01 7.65 39.61
N SER A 462 -15.09 8.51 39.19
CA SER A 462 -14.76 9.75 39.90
C SER A 462 -15.95 10.71 40.02
N HIS A 463 -16.81 10.76 39.02
CA HIS A 463 -18.02 11.58 39.05
C HIS A 463 -19.03 11.05 40.07
N TYR A 464 -19.38 9.76 40.02
CA TYR A 464 -20.36 9.17 40.90
C TYR A 464 -19.88 9.03 42.36
N LEU A 465 -18.57 8.87 42.55
CA LEU A 465 -17.95 8.96 43.88
C LEU A 465 -18.18 10.35 44.51
N ALA A 466 -17.97 11.42 43.74
CA ALA A 466 -18.19 12.78 44.23
C ALA A 466 -19.68 13.07 44.52
N GLN A 467 -20.61 12.38 43.88
CA GLN A 467 -22.06 12.49 44.09
C GLN A 467 -22.59 11.55 45.18
N HIS A 468 -21.73 10.71 45.81
CA HIS A 468 -22.10 9.66 46.74
C HIS A 468 -23.08 8.62 46.18
N ASN A 469 -23.08 8.42 44.84
CA ASN A 469 -23.89 7.42 44.17
C ASN A 469 -23.12 6.09 44.09
N SER A 470 -23.19 5.28 45.15
CA SER A 470 -22.44 4.03 45.26
C SER A 470 -22.84 3.00 44.21
N VAL A 471 -24.10 2.93 43.83
CA VAL A 471 -24.61 1.94 42.86
C VAL A 471 -24.01 2.17 41.47
N LYS A 472 -24.08 3.41 40.95
CA LYS A 472 -23.49 3.75 39.68
C LYS A 472 -21.96 3.69 39.69
N MET A 473 -21.33 4.12 40.82
CA MET A 473 -19.89 4.02 40.98
C MET A 473 -19.43 2.55 40.89
N GLU A 474 -20.12 1.64 41.57
CA GLU A 474 -19.78 0.20 41.61
C GLU A 474 -19.96 -0.42 40.20
N GLN A 475 -21.02 -0.08 39.48
CA GLN A 475 -21.28 -0.53 38.11
C GLN A 475 -20.11 -0.22 37.15
N TYR A 476 -19.55 0.99 37.22
CA TYR A 476 -18.39 1.36 36.39
C TYR A 476 -17.06 0.80 36.91
N ALA A 477 -16.93 0.65 38.25
CA ALA A 477 -15.74 0.08 38.87
C ALA A 477 -15.61 -1.41 38.58
N GLU A 478 -16.70 -2.20 38.66
CA GLU A 478 -16.72 -3.62 38.27
C GLU A 478 -16.30 -3.83 36.84
N ALA A 479 -16.75 -2.97 35.91
CA ALA A 479 -16.35 -3.04 34.53
C ALA A 479 -14.86 -2.72 34.32
N LEU A 480 -14.26 -1.85 35.14
CA LEU A 480 -12.82 -1.60 35.16
C LEU A 480 -12.01 -2.77 35.74
N ASP A 481 -12.49 -3.44 36.80
CA ASP A 481 -11.84 -4.57 37.41
C ASP A 481 -11.82 -5.81 36.52
N LEU A 482 -12.78 -5.95 35.61
CA LEU A 482 -12.77 -6.96 34.54
C LEU A 482 -11.65 -6.71 33.53
N GLN A 483 -11.13 -5.48 33.44
CA GLN A 483 -9.90 -5.18 32.70
C GLN A 483 -8.70 -5.25 33.63
N LYS A 484 -7.88 -6.25 33.41
CA LYS A 484 -6.56 -6.57 34.00
C LYS A 484 -5.90 -5.47 34.82
N THR A 485 -5.43 -5.83 35.97
CA THR A 485 -4.78 -4.97 36.98
C THR A 485 -3.75 -3.98 36.41
N ALA A 486 -3.54 -2.87 37.12
CA ALA A 486 -2.52 -1.86 36.77
C ALA A 486 -1.11 -2.47 36.64
N GLU A 487 -0.79 -3.50 37.43
CA GLU A 487 0.48 -4.23 37.34
C GLU A 487 0.68 -4.97 36.02
N GLU A 488 -0.38 -5.53 35.41
CA GLU A 488 -0.28 -6.12 34.07
C GLU A 488 -0.05 -5.07 32.99
N LYS A 489 -0.57 -3.84 33.16
CA LYS A 489 -0.34 -2.73 32.21
C LYS A 489 1.09 -2.20 32.31
N GLU A 490 1.61 -2.05 33.52
CA GLU A 490 2.98 -1.60 33.75
C GLU A 490 3.99 -2.63 33.22
N GLY A 491 3.71 -3.93 33.45
CA GLY A 491 4.48 -5.03 32.86
C GLY A 491 4.44 -5.03 31.32
N LYS A 492 3.28 -4.82 30.71
CA LYS A 492 3.15 -4.71 29.25
C LYS A 492 3.86 -3.49 28.68
N LEU A 493 3.75 -2.32 29.31
CA LEU A 493 4.45 -1.10 28.90
C LEU A 493 5.97 -1.30 28.99
N THR A 494 6.46 -1.95 30.04
CA THR A 494 7.87 -2.31 30.21
C THR A 494 8.33 -3.26 29.10
N MET A 495 7.55 -4.29 28.77
CA MET A 495 7.83 -5.20 27.65
C MET A 495 7.87 -4.46 26.30
N VAL A 496 6.92 -3.56 26.05
CA VAL A 496 6.90 -2.72 24.84
C VAL A 496 8.17 -1.89 24.75
N THR A 497 8.54 -1.21 25.84
CA THR A 497 9.74 -0.35 25.87
C THR A 497 11.01 -1.18 25.67
N GLN A 498 11.13 -2.35 26.31
CA GLN A 498 12.27 -3.25 26.09
C GLN A 498 12.34 -3.76 24.65
N ALA A 499 11.21 -4.17 24.06
CA ALA A 499 11.15 -4.61 22.66
C ALA A 499 11.57 -3.49 21.70
N LEU A 500 11.15 -2.24 21.95
CA LEU A 500 11.56 -1.08 21.16
C LEU A 500 13.08 -0.85 21.22
N VAL A 501 13.66 -0.88 22.41
CA VAL A 501 15.11 -0.72 22.61
C VAL A 501 15.90 -1.84 21.93
N GLN A 502 15.45 -3.09 22.10
CA GLN A 502 16.10 -4.23 21.45
C GLN A 502 16.09 -4.12 19.93
N MET A 503 14.96 -3.72 19.37
CA MET A 503 14.82 -3.56 17.92
C MET A 503 15.66 -2.41 17.36
N GLU A 504 15.75 -1.29 18.08
CA GLU A 504 16.60 -0.18 17.67
C GLU A 504 18.08 -0.61 17.64
N GLN A 505 18.50 -1.44 18.61
CA GLN A 505 19.82 -2.05 18.62
C GLN A 505 20.06 -3.03 17.46
N GLU A 506 19.10 -3.89 17.16
CA GLU A 506 19.18 -4.82 16.02
C GLU A 506 19.22 -4.09 14.68
N ARG A 507 18.39 -3.06 14.52
CA ARG A 507 18.40 -2.19 13.34
C ARG A 507 19.75 -1.49 13.16
N HIS A 508 20.33 -1.01 14.24
CA HIS A 508 21.66 -0.39 14.21
C HIS A 508 22.74 -1.39 13.81
N LYS A 509 22.71 -2.62 14.34
CA LYS A 509 23.61 -3.72 13.95
C LYS A 509 23.45 -4.06 12.46
N ALA A 510 22.22 -4.24 11.99
CA ALA A 510 21.93 -4.56 10.59
C ALA A 510 22.42 -3.45 9.64
N ASN A 511 22.22 -2.18 9.99
CA ASN A 511 22.72 -1.04 9.23
C ASN A 511 24.25 -1.00 9.17
N LEU A 512 24.93 -1.32 10.27
CA LEU A 512 26.39 -1.42 10.32
C LEU A 512 26.91 -2.57 9.44
N GLU A 513 26.24 -3.73 9.47
CA GLU A 513 26.61 -4.86 8.62
C GLU A 513 26.39 -4.57 7.14
N ASN A 514 25.28 -3.93 6.78
CA ASN A 514 25.01 -3.53 5.41
C ASN A 514 26.03 -2.50 4.90
N LYS A 515 26.42 -1.52 5.72
CA LYS A 515 27.53 -0.59 5.40
C LYS A 515 28.85 -1.33 5.21
N LYS A 516 29.16 -2.33 6.06
CA LYS A 516 30.37 -3.16 5.90
C LYS A 516 30.33 -3.98 4.61
N LYS A 517 29.17 -4.58 4.26
CA LYS A 517 28.98 -5.33 3.01
C LYS A 517 29.16 -4.40 1.79
N ALA A 518 28.52 -3.23 1.80
CA ALA A 518 28.65 -2.24 0.72
C ALA A 518 30.11 -1.80 0.53
N MET A 519 30.84 -1.51 1.61
CA MET A 519 32.28 -1.16 1.55
C MET A 519 33.12 -2.31 0.99
N ARG A 520 32.81 -3.58 1.33
CA ARG A 520 33.52 -4.75 0.77
C ARG A 520 33.30 -4.86 -0.75
N ILE A 521 32.05 -4.72 -1.20
CA ILE A 521 31.69 -4.74 -2.62
C ILE A 521 32.42 -3.61 -3.37
N THR A 522 32.40 -2.40 -2.85
CA THR A 522 33.09 -1.24 -3.44
C THR A 522 34.62 -1.49 -3.55
N ARG A 523 35.23 -2.06 -2.50
CA ARG A 523 36.66 -2.46 -2.56
C ARG A 523 36.92 -3.51 -3.62
N MET A 524 36.05 -4.52 -3.74
CA MET A 524 36.21 -5.58 -4.77
C MET A 524 36.10 -4.99 -6.18
N ILE A 525 35.18 -4.08 -6.42
CA ILE A 525 35.03 -3.38 -7.71
C ILE A 525 36.29 -2.56 -8.03
N HIS A 526 36.84 -1.81 -7.06
CA HIS A 526 38.08 -1.04 -7.25
C HIS A 526 39.28 -1.95 -7.55
N LEU A 527 39.43 -3.06 -6.82
CA LEU A 527 40.50 -4.02 -7.07
C LEU A 527 40.38 -4.68 -8.47
N GLY A 528 39.17 -5.03 -8.87
CA GLY A 528 38.88 -5.54 -10.21
C GLY A 528 39.21 -4.55 -11.32
N ALA A 529 38.87 -3.28 -11.14
CA ALA A 529 39.18 -2.20 -12.08
C ALA A 529 40.72 -1.98 -12.21
N ILE A 530 41.44 -2.00 -11.08
CA ILE A 530 42.92 -1.89 -11.08
C ILE A 530 43.54 -3.07 -11.80
N ALA A 531 43.10 -4.31 -11.53
CA ALA A 531 43.62 -5.51 -12.21
C ALA A 531 43.38 -5.45 -13.72
N LEU A 532 42.19 -4.97 -14.14
CA LEU A 532 41.86 -4.79 -15.56
C LEU A 532 42.77 -3.74 -16.25
N LEU A 533 43.04 -2.62 -15.57
CA LEU A 533 43.96 -1.59 -16.04
C LEU A 533 45.39 -2.11 -16.19
N VAL A 534 45.88 -2.88 -15.22
CA VAL A 534 47.22 -3.50 -15.27
C VAL A 534 47.33 -4.50 -16.43
N THR A 535 46.33 -5.36 -16.63
CA THR A 535 46.33 -6.31 -17.75
C THR A 535 46.26 -5.60 -19.11
N LEU A 536 45.51 -4.55 -19.25
CA LEU A 536 45.45 -3.71 -20.47
C LEU A 536 46.81 -3.03 -20.76
N THR A 537 47.46 -2.44 -19.74
CA THR A 537 48.73 -1.75 -19.92
C THR A 537 49.84 -2.74 -20.27
N VAL A 538 49.88 -3.94 -19.66
CA VAL A 538 50.80 -5.01 -20.03
C VAL A 538 50.53 -5.49 -21.46
N GLY A 539 49.28 -5.71 -21.84
CA GLY A 539 48.87 -6.10 -23.20
C GLY A 539 49.33 -5.09 -24.27
N ILE A 540 49.11 -3.81 -24.03
CA ILE A 540 49.55 -2.72 -24.92
C ILE A 540 51.08 -2.68 -25.02
N SER A 541 51.79 -2.80 -23.90
CA SER A 541 53.26 -2.81 -23.87
C SER A 541 53.84 -3.97 -24.66
N VAL A 542 53.27 -5.17 -24.51
CA VAL A 542 53.69 -6.37 -25.27
C VAL A 542 53.40 -6.19 -26.77
N PHE A 543 52.24 -5.63 -27.11
CA PHE A 543 51.90 -5.34 -28.50
C PHE A 543 52.84 -4.32 -29.14
N LEU A 544 53.17 -3.24 -28.45
CA LEU A 544 54.12 -2.24 -28.92
C LEU A 544 55.55 -2.81 -29.10
N LEU A 545 56.02 -3.62 -28.14
CA LEU A 545 57.30 -4.32 -28.25
C LEU A 545 57.35 -5.29 -29.45
N ARG A 546 56.28 -6.04 -29.68
CA ARG A 546 56.18 -6.95 -30.85
C ARG A 546 56.13 -6.16 -32.16
N SER A 547 55.43 -5.05 -32.22
CA SER A 547 55.34 -4.19 -33.41
C SER A 547 56.68 -3.52 -33.71
N HIS A 548 57.42 -3.07 -32.68
CA HIS A 548 58.76 -2.50 -32.82
C HIS A 548 59.80 -3.55 -33.33
N ARG A 549 59.72 -4.78 -32.81
CA ARG A 549 60.58 -5.90 -33.30
C ARG A 549 60.26 -6.25 -34.78
N LYS A 550 58.98 -6.20 -35.18
CA LYS A 550 58.57 -6.42 -36.57
C LYS A 550 59.05 -5.30 -37.50
N ARG A 551 59.02 -4.05 -37.10
CA ARG A 551 59.56 -2.88 -37.86
C ARG A 551 61.09 -2.97 -38.01
N ARG A 552 61.83 -3.29 -36.94
CA ARG A 552 63.29 -3.49 -37.00
C ARG A 552 63.70 -4.60 -37.95
N ARG A 553 62.94 -5.70 -38.01
CA ARG A 553 63.20 -6.81 -38.98
C ARG A 553 62.88 -6.44 -40.43
N ARG A 554 61.97 -5.48 -40.67
CA ARG A 554 61.67 -4.98 -42.02
C ARG A 554 62.73 -3.96 -42.52
N ASN A 555 63.34 -3.22 -41.64
CA ASN A 555 64.36 -2.24 -41.97
C ASN A 555 65.75 -2.85 -42.09
N LEU A 556 65.95 -4.14 -41.78
CA LEU A 556 67.19 -4.91 -41.92
C LEU A 556 67.15 -5.88 -43.12
N ARG A 557 66.06 -5.89 -43.89
CA ARG A 557 65.95 -6.51 -45.21
C ARG A 557 65.82 -5.39 -46.26
#